data_bcf0e82f1a04bdfddb3d82828c0ae9dc
#
_entry.id   bcf0e82f1a04bdfddb3d82828c0ae9dc
#
_cell.length_a   1.000
_cell.length_b   1.000
_cell.length_c   1.000
_cell.angle_alpha   90.00
_cell.angle_beta   90.00
_cell.angle_gamma   90.00
#
_symmetry.space_group_name_H-M   'P 1'
#
loop_
_entity.id
_entity.type
_entity.pdbx_description
1 polymer ?
#
loop_
_entity_poly.entity_id
_entity_poly.type
_entity_poly.pdbx_seq_one_letter_code
_entity_poly.pdbx_strand_id
1 'polypeptide(L)'
;MQVSYIDRIKGYIRFMKPEIRAEWRNRNKFIFNDKFRPIQKNRVNLFWTGTFKGEVTEHENLGDYLSVIIVENMLKKHGMSLLTKTRRTEYLYGIGSIIGFGLQDATIWGSGLLRKENALRLVRSKLDIRAVRGPKTREHLAKMGLNCPAIYGDPAILMPMIYSSNLEKKYPCSIILHHSSELRKNISELCNSGLHYIEIKTINYKHFIDQLIRSDMVISSALHGIILAESYGIPTIYLKDNKINQDFKFNDYY
;
A
#
# COMPACT_ATOMS: atom_id res chain seq x y z
N MET A 1 -13.37 34.37 -6.31
CA MET A 1 -12.07 33.77 -6.70
C MET A 1 -11.78 32.58 -5.80
N GLN A 2 -11.87 31.36 -6.32
CA GLN A 2 -11.46 30.17 -5.59
C GLN A 2 -9.93 30.13 -5.52
N VAL A 3 -9.37 30.38 -4.34
CA VAL A 3 -7.92 30.22 -4.10
C VAL A 3 -7.57 28.77 -4.37
N SER A 4 -6.61 28.53 -5.28
CA SER A 4 -6.23 27.17 -5.65
C SER A 4 -5.72 26.42 -4.41
N TYR A 5 -5.94 25.09 -4.38
CA TYR A 5 -5.48 24.24 -3.31
C TYR A 5 -3.95 24.35 -3.08
N ILE A 6 -3.19 24.53 -4.17
CA ILE A 6 -1.74 24.76 -4.16
C ILE A 6 -1.39 26.06 -3.43
N ASP A 7 -2.16 27.12 -3.61
CA ASP A 7 -1.89 28.41 -2.94
C ASP A 7 -2.19 28.36 -1.44
N ARG A 8 -3.18 27.55 -1.03
CA ARG A 8 -3.45 27.29 0.38
C ARG A 8 -2.31 26.52 1.06
N ILE A 9 -1.74 25.53 0.37
CA ILE A 9 -0.57 24.79 0.86
C ILE A 9 0.65 25.70 0.94
N LYS A 10 0.92 26.52 -0.07
CA LYS A 10 2.01 27.50 -0.07
C LYS A 10 1.87 28.48 1.12
N GLY A 11 0.64 28.95 1.38
CA GLY A 11 0.35 29.78 2.55
C GLY A 11 0.69 29.09 3.86
N TYR A 12 0.30 27.84 4.04
CA TYR A 12 0.58 27.07 5.27
C TYR A 12 2.09 26.82 5.48
N ILE A 13 2.82 26.47 4.40
CA ILE A 13 4.27 26.27 4.45
C ILE A 13 5.01 27.54 4.88
N ARG A 14 4.48 28.71 4.54
CA ARG A 14 5.08 30.00 4.87
C ARG A 14 5.15 30.26 6.37
N PHE A 15 4.25 29.68 7.15
CA PHE A 15 4.18 29.82 8.62
C PHE A 15 4.90 28.69 9.38
N MET A 16 5.46 27.69 8.70
CA MET A 16 6.25 26.64 9.33
C MET A 16 7.64 27.14 9.71
N LYS A 17 8.18 26.65 10.83
CA LYS A 17 9.59 26.87 11.18
C LYS A 17 10.49 26.35 10.04
N PRO A 18 11.64 27.00 9.77
CA PRO A 18 12.52 26.63 8.65
C PRO A 18 12.92 25.15 8.63
N GLU A 19 13.22 24.55 9.78
CA GLU A 19 13.63 23.16 9.92
C GLU A 19 12.48 22.22 9.55
N ILE A 20 11.28 22.48 10.07
CA ILE A 20 10.06 21.71 9.76
C ILE A 20 9.70 21.89 8.28
N ARG A 21 9.93 23.08 7.73
CA ARG A 21 9.69 23.36 6.31
C ARG A 21 10.65 22.58 5.40
N ALA A 22 11.93 22.50 5.76
CA ALA A 22 12.94 21.75 5.02
C ALA A 22 12.64 20.25 5.07
N GLU A 23 12.32 19.73 6.24
CA GLU A 23 11.93 18.33 6.41
C GLU A 23 10.62 18.01 5.66
N TRP A 24 9.63 18.91 5.75
CA TRP A 24 8.37 18.77 5.03
C TRP A 24 8.58 18.80 3.51
N ARG A 25 9.42 19.70 2.96
CA ARG A 25 9.78 19.74 1.52
C ARG A 25 10.49 18.47 1.07
N ASN A 26 11.44 17.96 1.88
CA ASN A 26 12.15 16.73 1.55
C ASN A 26 11.23 15.50 1.57
N ARG A 27 10.31 15.42 2.53
CA ARG A 27 9.32 14.33 2.63
C ARG A 27 8.21 14.44 1.58
N ASN A 28 7.95 15.63 1.06
CA ASN A 28 6.86 15.92 0.12
C ASN A 28 7.35 16.27 -1.29
N LYS A 29 8.57 15.89 -1.64
CA LYS A 29 9.07 16.02 -3.03
C LYS A 29 8.10 15.42 -4.05
N PHE A 30 7.34 14.41 -3.64
CA PHE A 30 6.34 13.75 -4.47
C PHE A 30 5.03 14.55 -4.64
N ILE A 31 4.72 15.48 -3.73
CA ILE A 31 3.46 16.27 -3.78
C ILE A 31 3.54 17.41 -4.80
N PHE A 32 4.76 17.88 -5.10
CA PHE A 32 5.01 19.00 -5.99
C PHE A 32 5.69 18.62 -7.31
N ASN A 33 5.83 17.34 -7.59
CA ASN A 33 6.40 16.90 -8.86
C ASN A 33 5.28 16.80 -9.90
N ASP A 34 5.36 17.61 -10.96
CA ASP A 34 4.41 17.63 -12.08
C ASP A 34 4.32 16.30 -12.87
N LYS A 35 5.06 15.28 -12.41
CA LYS A 35 5.05 13.91 -12.93
C LYS A 35 3.91 13.02 -12.40
N PHE A 36 2.95 13.57 -11.66
CA PHE A 36 1.74 12.82 -11.34
C PHE A 36 1.03 12.43 -12.64
N ARG A 37 0.59 11.18 -12.74
CA ARG A 37 -0.31 10.79 -13.82
C ARG A 37 -1.45 11.80 -13.86
N PRO A 38 -1.75 12.37 -15.03
CA PRO A 38 -2.82 13.35 -15.12
C PRO A 38 -4.11 12.73 -14.61
N ILE A 39 -4.77 13.44 -13.70
CA ILE A 39 -6.08 13.06 -13.18
C ILE A 39 -7.03 12.89 -14.35
N GLN A 40 -7.60 11.70 -14.47
CA GLN A 40 -8.59 11.41 -15.49
C GLN A 40 -9.96 11.90 -15.03
N LYS A 41 -10.48 12.92 -15.70
CA LYS A 41 -11.81 13.47 -15.42
C LYS A 41 -12.90 12.42 -15.65
N ASN A 42 -13.89 12.40 -14.74
CA ASN A 42 -15.04 11.48 -14.81
C ASN A 42 -14.62 10.00 -14.89
N ARG A 43 -13.66 9.61 -14.07
CA ARG A 43 -13.20 8.23 -13.88
C ARG A 43 -12.76 7.98 -12.45
N VAL A 44 -12.58 6.71 -12.11
CA VAL A 44 -11.95 6.30 -10.85
C VAL A 44 -10.43 6.43 -11.01
N ASN A 45 -9.84 7.33 -10.25
CA ASN A 45 -8.40 7.50 -10.18
C ASN A 45 -7.87 6.69 -8.99
N LEU A 46 -7.36 5.51 -9.27
CA LEU A 46 -6.73 4.68 -8.25
C LEU A 46 -5.36 5.25 -7.89
N PHE A 47 -5.20 5.53 -6.60
CA PHE A 47 -3.94 6.01 -6.04
C PHE A 47 -3.15 4.85 -5.44
N TRP A 48 -1.93 4.67 -5.88
CA TRP A 48 -0.96 3.70 -5.38
C TRP A 48 0.46 4.19 -5.65
N THR A 49 1.49 3.57 -5.05
CA THR A 49 2.87 4.07 -5.15
C THR A 49 3.40 4.16 -6.58
N GLY A 50 2.99 3.27 -7.48
CA GLY A 50 3.35 3.34 -8.90
C GLY A 50 2.78 4.55 -9.65
N THR A 51 1.70 5.19 -9.13
CA THR A 51 1.19 6.45 -9.70
C THR A 51 2.21 7.57 -9.67
N PHE A 52 3.16 7.53 -8.74
CA PHE A 52 4.23 8.53 -8.65
C PHE A 52 5.33 8.37 -9.68
N LYS A 53 5.49 7.17 -10.25
CA LYS A 53 6.59 6.84 -11.15
C LYS A 53 6.28 7.11 -12.61
N GLY A 54 5.00 7.29 -12.96
CA GLY A 54 4.56 7.50 -14.35
C GLY A 54 4.55 6.23 -15.21
N GLU A 55 5.39 5.25 -14.89
CA GLU A 55 5.49 3.96 -15.58
C GLU A 55 5.44 2.81 -14.59
N VAL A 56 4.87 1.69 -15.00
CA VAL A 56 4.90 0.42 -14.27
C VAL A 56 6.09 -0.39 -14.80
N THR A 57 6.99 -0.76 -13.92
CA THR A 57 8.13 -1.60 -14.27
C THR A 57 7.93 -3.03 -13.77
N GLU A 58 8.66 -4.00 -14.33
CA GLU A 58 8.60 -5.39 -13.87
C GLU A 58 9.05 -5.57 -12.42
N HIS A 59 9.80 -4.61 -11.89
CA HIS A 59 10.37 -4.63 -10.54
C HIS A 59 9.58 -3.78 -9.53
N GLU A 60 8.28 -3.59 -9.75
CA GLU A 60 7.43 -2.93 -8.75
C GLU A 60 7.31 -3.76 -7.47
N ASN A 61 7.12 -3.08 -6.35
CA ASN A 61 6.73 -3.77 -5.12
C ASN A 61 5.34 -4.40 -5.32
N LEU A 62 5.27 -5.71 -5.29
CA LEU A 62 4.02 -6.44 -5.52
C LEU A 62 2.90 -5.97 -4.60
N GLY A 63 3.18 -5.75 -3.31
CA GLY A 63 2.18 -5.28 -2.35
C GLY A 63 1.46 -4.01 -2.80
N ASP A 64 2.21 -3.07 -3.35
CA ASP A 64 1.63 -1.82 -3.88
C ASP A 64 0.89 -2.06 -5.21
N TYR A 65 1.42 -2.92 -6.08
CA TYR A 65 0.84 -3.27 -7.37
C TYR A 65 -0.49 -4.04 -7.23
N LEU A 66 -0.68 -4.79 -6.14
CA LEU A 66 -1.93 -5.47 -5.85
C LEU A 66 -3.14 -4.53 -5.82
N SER A 67 -2.93 -3.22 -5.52
CA SER A 67 -4.01 -2.23 -5.64
C SER A 67 -4.66 -2.25 -7.01
N VAL A 68 -3.86 -2.30 -8.07
CA VAL A 68 -4.36 -2.32 -9.46
C VAL A 68 -5.11 -3.61 -9.73
N ILE A 69 -4.51 -4.75 -9.38
CA ILE A 69 -5.07 -6.08 -9.66
C ILE A 69 -6.42 -6.26 -8.97
N ILE A 70 -6.49 -5.94 -7.68
CA ILE A 70 -7.68 -6.18 -6.88
C ILE A 70 -8.80 -5.21 -7.27
N VAL A 71 -8.49 -3.91 -7.39
CA VAL A 71 -9.51 -2.92 -7.75
C VAL A 71 -10.09 -3.22 -9.15
N GLU A 72 -9.24 -3.53 -10.14
CA GLU A 72 -9.74 -3.91 -11.47
C GLU A 72 -10.62 -5.15 -11.44
N ASN A 73 -10.27 -6.17 -10.66
CA ASN A 73 -11.09 -7.37 -10.55
C ASN A 73 -12.41 -7.09 -9.82
N MET A 74 -12.40 -6.25 -8.78
CA MET A 74 -13.65 -5.87 -8.10
C MET A 74 -14.54 -5.04 -9.02
N LEU A 75 -13.99 -4.08 -9.77
CA LEU A 75 -14.76 -3.30 -10.74
C LEU A 75 -15.35 -4.19 -11.84
N LYS A 76 -14.60 -5.15 -12.36
CA LYS A 76 -15.08 -6.11 -13.37
C LYS A 76 -16.30 -6.93 -12.90
N LYS A 77 -16.37 -7.31 -11.63
CA LYS A 77 -17.54 -7.99 -11.06
C LYS A 77 -18.82 -7.13 -11.15
N HIS A 78 -18.68 -5.83 -11.27
CA HIS A 78 -19.78 -4.87 -11.45
C HIS A 78 -19.89 -4.33 -12.89
N GLY A 79 -19.27 -4.99 -13.87
CA GLY A 79 -19.29 -4.56 -15.27
C GLY A 79 -18.50 -3.26 -15.54
N MET A 80 -17.55 -2.92 -14.67
CA MET A 80 -16.77 -1.69 -14.71
C MET A 80 -15.26 -1.96 -14.83
N SER A 81 -14.51 -0.92 -15.15
CA SER A 81 -13.04 -0.89 -15.10
C SER A 81 -12.55 0.49 -14.65
N LEU A 82 -11.27 0.66 -14.40
CA LEU A 82 -10.69 1.99 -14.16
C LEU A 82 -10.85 2.95 -15.35
N LEU A 83 -11.12 2.42 -16.56
CA LEU A 83 -11.39 3.19 -17.76
C LEU A 83 -12.87 3.59 -17.94
N THR A 84 -13.76 3.01 -17.13
CA THR A 84 -15.21 3.30 -17.23
C THR A 84 -15.49 4.75 -16.83
N LYS A 85 -16.30 5.45 -17.63
CA LYS A 85 -16.73 6.81 -17.33
C LYS A 85 -17.68 6.82 -16.12
N THR A 86 -17.45 7.73 -15.20
CA THR A 86 -18.28 7.98 -14.02
C THR A 86 -18.95 9.36 -14.11
N ARG A 87 -19.95 9.61 -13.28
CA ARG A 87 -20.65 10.91 -13.26
C ARG A 87 -19.73 12.06 -12.82
N ARG A 88 -18.78 11.76 -11.94
CA ARG A 88 -17.78 12.70 -11.40
C ARG A 88 -16.42 12.03 -11.33
N THR A 89 -15.38 12.81 -11.12
CA THR A 89 -14.02 12.31 -10.87
C THR A 89 -13.97 11.75 -9.45
N GLU A 90 -13.60 10.49 -9.33
CA GLU A 90 -13.45 9.79 -8.06
C GLU A 90 -11.99 9.47 -7.80
N TYR A 91 -11.59 9.46 -6.53
CA TYR A 91 -10.27 9.06 -6.07
C TYR A 91 -10.40 7.88 -5.12
N LEU A 92 -9.61 6.85 -5.31
CA LEU A 92 -9.65 5.63 -4.51
C LEU A 92 -8.27 5.28 -3.97
N TYR A 93 -8.18 5.06 -2.67
CA TYR A 93 -7.04 4.45 -2.01
C TYR A 93 -7.40 3.01 -1.63
N GLY A 94 -6.70 2.04 -2.23
CA GLY A 94 -6.88 0.63 -1.95
C GLY A 94 -5.83 0.11 -0.96
N ILE A 95 -4.85 -0.61 -1.47
CA ILE A 95 -3.83 -1.29 -0.69
C ILE A 95 -2.67 -0.35 -0.37
N GLY A 96 -2.04 -0.59 0.77
CA GLY A 96 -0.79 0.04 1.15
C GLY A 96 -0.91 1.05 2.28
N SER A 97 0.24 1.52 2.74
CA SER A 97 0.33 2.51 3.81
C SER A 97 0.33 3.94 3.23
N ILE A 98 -0.69 4.28 2.46
CA ILE A 98 -0.70 5.43 1.55
C ILE A 98 -1.66 6.56 1.94
N ILE A 99 -2.47 6.41 2.98
CA ILE A 99 -3.46 7.44 3.38
C ILE A 99 -2.80 8.81 3.58
N GLY A 100 -1.58 8.86 4.13
CA GLY A 100 -0.88 10.12 4.39
C GLY A 100 -0.14 10.73 3.19
N PHE A 101 -0.15 10.11 2.02
CA PHE A 101 0.57 10.59 0.85
C PHE A 101 -0.29 11.38 -0.12
N GLY A 102 -1.59 11.14 -0.13
CA GLY A 102 -2.52 11.87 -0.98
C GLY A 102 -3.11 13.09 -0.26
N LEU A 103 -3.30 14.17 -1.00
CA LEU A 103 -3.90 15.41 -0.52
C LEU A 103 -5.29 15.65 -1.13
N GLN A 104 -5.83 14.65 -1.81
CA GLN A 104 -7.09 14.76 -2.54
C GLN A 104 -8.22 14.14 -1.73
N ASP A 105 -9.42 14.65 -1.94
CA ASP A 105 -10.64 14.06 -1.44
C ASP A 105 -10.78 12.67 -2.06
N ALA A 106 -10.90 11.63 -1.23
CA ALA A 106 -10.83 10.26 -1.72
C ALA A 106 -11.68 9.30 -0.89
N THR A 107 -12.06 8.20 -1.53
CA THR A 107 -12.58 7.01 -0.85
C THR A 107 -11.42 6.16 -0.36
N ILE A 108 -11.43 5.77 0.91
CA ILE A 108 -10.46 4.88 1.53
C ILE A 108 -11.09 3.49 1.68
N TRP A 109 -10.43 2.49 1.08
CA TRP A 109 -10.88 1.11 1.11
C TRP A 109 -9.72 0.19 1.50
N GLY A 110 -9.46 0.06 2.81
CA GLY A 110 -8.48 -0.85 3.38
C GLY A 110 -7.04 -0.32 3.48
N SER A 111 -6.74 0.87 2.97
CA SER A 111 -5.44 1.52 3.20
C SER A 111 -5.18 1.80 4.66
N GLY A 112 -3.89 1.88 5.03
CA GLY A 112 -3.46 2.28 6.36
C GLY A 112 -2.51 3.47 6.35
N LEU A 113 -2.13 3.90 7.54
CA LEU A 113 -1.04 4.84 7.75
C LEU A 113 0.31 4.09 7.74
N LEU A 114 1.35 4.75 7.24
CA LEU A 114 2.72 4.23 7.36
C LEU A 114 3.25 4.45 8.78
N ARG A 115 2.95 5.61 9.35
CA ARG A 115 3.31 6.06 10.69
C ARG A 115 2.21 6.97 11.22
N LYS A 116 2.10 7.10 12.54
CA LYS A 116 1.09 7.97 13.18
C LYS A 116 1.16 9.43 12.69
N GLU A 117 2.35 9.95 12.42
CA GLU A 117 2.57 11.33 11.97
C GLU A 117 1.99 11.61 10.57
N ASN A 118 1.78 10.58 9.78
CA ASN A 118 1.17 10.73 8.45
C ASN A 118 -0.28 11.24 8.53
N ALA A 119 -0.98 10.97 9.63
CA ALA A 119 -2.33 11.45 9.83
C ALA A 119 -2.43 12.99 9.82
N LEU A 120 -1.43 13.70 10.35
CA LEU A 120 -1.39 15.17 10.38
C LEU A 120 -1.48 15.83 8.99
N ARG A 121 -1.20 15.08 7.92
CA ARG A 121 -1.29 15.57 6.54
C ARG A 121 -2.72 15.64 6.02
N LEU A 122 -3.67 15.01 6.70
CA LEU A 122 -5.05 14.84 6.27
C LEU A 122 -6.01 15.94 6.76
N VAL A 123 -5.54 16.87 7.57
CA VAL A 123 -6.35 17.88 8.32
C VAL A 123 -7.34 18.67 7.45
N ARG A 124 -7.22 18.63 6.13
CA ARG A 124 -8.08 19.37 5.19
C ARG A 124 -8.65 18.54 4.05
N SER A 125 -8.37 17.24 4.04
CA SER A 125 -8.91 16.34 3.02
C SER A 125 -10.30 15.86 3.43
N LYS A 126 -11.23 15.84 2.48
CA LYS A 126 -12.51 15.15 2.66
C LYS A 126 -12.30 13.70 2.28
N LEU A 127 -12.39 12.82 3.25
CA LEU A 127 -12.21 11.39 3.06
C LEU A 127 -13.54 10.66 3.30
N ASP A 128 -13.94 9.85 2.34
CA ASP A 128 -15.01 8.85 2.50
C ASP A 128 -14.35 7.53 2.93
N ILE A 129 -14.25 7.32 4.24
CA ILE A 129 -13.56 6.16 4.79
C ILE A 129 -14.55 5.00 4.90
N ARG A 130 -14.36 3.95 4.09
CA ARG A 130 -15.21 2.76 4.08
C ARG A 130 -14.62 1.62 4.89
N ALA A 131 -13.30 1.45 4.84
CA ALA A 131 -12.52 0.52 5.63
C ALA A 131 -11.10 1.02 5.76
N VAL A 132 -10.39 0.60 6.79
CA VAL A 132 -8.96 0.86 6.98
C VAL A 132 -8.25 -0.45 7.29
N ARG A 133 -6.92 -0.49 7.07
CA ARG A 133 -6.14 -1.70 7.31
C ARG A 133 -6.32 -2.24 8.73
N GLY A 134 -6.31 -1.38 9.74
CA GLY A 134 -6.40 -1.85 11.11
C GLY A 134 -6.81 -0.80 12.14
N PRO A 135 -6.92 -1.23 13.42
CA PRO A 135 -7.46 -0.41 14.50
C PRO A 135 -6.59 0.80 14.84
N LYS A 136 -5.26 0.70 14.70
CA LYS A 136 -4.36 1.84 14.99
C LYS A 136 -4.49 2.96 13.95
N THR A 137 -4.66 2.61 12.68
CA THR A 137 -5.01 3.60 11.64
C THR A 137 -6.33 4.29 11.98
N ARG A 138 -7.38 3.52 12.32
CA ARG A 138 -8.67 4.08 12.71
C ARG A 138 -8.56 5.03 13.91
N GLU A 139 -7.85 4.61 14.95
CA GLU A 139 -7.66 5.42 16.16
C GLU A 139 -7.05 6.79 15.84
N HIS A 140 -6.01 6.82 14.99
CA HIS A 140 -5.37 8.08 14.62
C HIS A 140 -6.26 8.96 13.75
N LEU A 141 -7.03 8.39 12.82
CA LEU A 141 -7.98 9.14 11.98
C LEU A 141 -9.13 9.70 12.82
N ALA A 142 -9.67 8.92 13.77
CA ALA A 142 -10.71 9.35 14.67
C ALA A 142 -10.25 10.49 15.60
N LYS A 143 -9.02 10.45 16.13
CA LYS A 143 -8.42 11.56 16.91
C LYS A 143 -8.32 12.86 16.13
N MET A 144 -8.33 12.78 14.80
CA MET A 144 -8.36 13.96 13.92
C MET A 144 -9.77 14.42 13.57
N GLY A 145 -10.80 13.83 14.15
CA GLY A 145 -12.19 14.16 13.87
C GLY A 145 -12.72 13.57 12.57
N LEU A 146 -12.02 12.61 11.95
CA LEU A 146 -12.50 11.94 10.76
C LEU A 146 -13.46 10.80 11.15
N ASN A 147 -14.60 10.72 10.46
CA ASN A 147 -15.52 9.59 10.63
C ASN A 147 -14.89 8.34 9.99
N CYS A 148 -14.49 7.39 10.82
CA CYS A 148 -13.84 6.15 10.40
C CYS A 148 -14.58 4.95 11.01
N PRO A 149 -15.28 4.14 10.20
CA PRO A 149 -15.98 2.97 10.69
C PRO A 149 -15.01 1.93 11.24
N ALA A 150 -15.50 1.05 12.14
CA ALA A 150 -14.72 -0.06 12.68
C ALA A 150 -14.75 -1.26 11.71
N ILE A 151 -14.35 -1.02 10.47
CA ILE A 151 -14.23 -2.03 9.42
C ILE A 151 -12.76 -2.11 9.05
N TYR A 152 -12.17 -3.30 9.24
CA TYR A 152 -10.74 -3.53 9.11
C TYR A 152 -10.43 -4.57 8.03
N GLY A 153 -9.29 -4.41 7.38
CA GLY A 153 -8.72 -5.36 6.43
C GLY A 153 -7.96 -4.67 5.33
N ASP A 154 -6.82 -5.26 4.98
CA ASP A 154 -6.10 -4.90 3.77
C ASP A 154 -6.75 -5.66 2.59
N PRO A 155 -7.13 -5.00 1.49
CA PRO A 155 -7.78 -5.68 0.36
C PRO A 155 -6.95 -6.81 -0.26
N ALA A 156 -5.65 -6.91 0.01
CA ALA A 156 -4.82 -8.03 -0.43
C ALA A 156 -5.32 -9.40 0.06
N ILE A 157 -6.10 -9.44 1.14
CA ILE A 157 -6.76 -10.67 1.62
C ILE A 157 -7.75 -11.26 0.59
N LEU A 158 -8.17 -10.49 -0.40
CA LEU A 158 -9.10 -10.93 -1.44
C LEU A 158 -8.40 -11.67 -2.60
N MET A 159 -7.08 -11.77 -2.59
CA MET A 159 -6.33 -12.42 -3.68
C MET A 159 -6.76 -13.87 -3.97
N PRO A 160 -7.09 -14.73 -2.99
CA PRO A 160 -7.57 -16.08 -3.26
C PRO A 160 -8.87 -16.14 -4.10
N MET A 161 -9.68 -15.07 -4.09
CA MET A 161 -10.88 -14.96 -4.93
C MET A 161 -10.56 -14.56 -6.38
N ILE A 162 -9.34 -14.10 -6.64
CA ILE A 162 -8.87 -13.60 -7.94
C ILE A 162 -7.97 -14.62 -8.62
N TYR A 163 -7.11 -15.24 -7.85
CA TYR A 163 -6.17 -16.25 -8.33
C TYR A 163 -5.93 -17.31 -7.25
N SER A 164 -6.06 -18.56 -7.64
CA SER A 164 -5.70 -19.73 -6.84
C SER A 164 -5.16 -20.81 -7.76
N SER A 165 -4.26 -21.63 -7.28
CA SER A 165 -3.72 -22.80 -7.97
C SER A 165 -3.64 -23.98 -7.01
N ASN A 166 -3.76 -25.18 -7.57
CA ASN A 166 -3.61 -26.41 -6.79
C ASN A 166 -2.22 -27.00 -7.07
N LEU A 167 -1.23 -26.56 -6.28
CA LEU A 167 0.16 -26.95 -6.43
C LEU A 167 0.64 -27.71 -5.18
N GLU A 168 1.42 -28.74 -5.41
CA GLU A 168 2.03 -29.51 -4.32
C GLU A 168 3.06 -28.69 -3.55
N LYS A 169 3.17 -28.95 -2.26
CA LYS A 169 4.19 -28.36 -1.39
C LYS A 169 5.59 -28.79 -1.86
N LYS A 170 6.50 -27.85 -1.87
CA LYS A 170 7.86 -28.05 -2.37
C LYS A 170 8.91 -27.46 -1.45
N TYR A 171 8.57 -26.39 -0.73
CA TYR A 171 9.50 -25.63 0.07
C TYR A 171 9.08 -25.71 1.54
N PRO A 172 9.87 -26.34 2.43
CA PRO A 172 9.57 -26.38 3.86
C PRO A 172 9.45 -24.97 4.46
N CYS A 173 10.32 -24.06 4.02
CA CYS A 173 10.28 -22.66 4.46
C CYS A 173 10.70 -21.72 3.35
N SER A 174 9.89 -20.68 3.10
CA SER A 174 10.23 -19.60 2.19
C SER A 174 10.46 -18.30 2.93
N ILE A 175 11.31 -17.44 2.36
CA ILE A 175 11.60 -16.11 2.91
C ILE A 175 11.24 -15.01 1.90
N ILE A 176 10.56 -13.96 2.39
CA ILE A 176 10.20 -12.78 1.64
C ILE A 176 10.79 -11.55 2.35
N LEU A 177 11.72 -10.89 1.71
CA LEU A 177 12.36 -9.71 2.25
C LEU A 177 11.70 -8.43 1.74
N HIS A 178 11.54 -7.46 2.64
CA HIS A 178 11.08 -6.12 2.25
C HIS A 178 11.98 -5.54 1.15
N HIS A 179 11.40 -4.79 0.22
CA HIS A 179 12.12 -4.26 -0.96
C HIS A 179 13.33 -3.40 -0.61
N SER A 180 13.36 -2.79 0.58
CA SER A 180 14.48 -1.98 1.10
C SER A 180 15.29 -2.68 2.20
N SER A 181 15.08 -3.98 2.44
CA SER A 181 15.85 -4.71 3.45
C SER A 181 17.31 -4.89 3.03
N GLU A 182 18.24 -4.65 3.95
CA GLU A 182 19.66 -4.92 3.72
C GLU A 182 19.98 -6.42 3.66
N LEU A 183 19.14 -7.27 4.27
CA LEU A 183 19.28 -8.72 4.18
C LEU A 183 19.22 -9.24 2.74
N ARG A 184 18.70 -8.43 1.82
CA ARG A 184 18.72 -8.75 0.38
C ARG A 184 20.12 -8.91 -0.21
N LYS A 185 21.13 -8.37 0.45
CA LYS A 185 22.54 -8.56 0.05
C LYS A 185 23.04 -9.99 0.30
N ASN A 186 22.36 -10.70 1.21
CA ASN A 186 22.73 -12.03 1.68
C ASN A 186 21.77 -13.13 1.18
N ILE A 187 21.04 -12.89 0.08
CA ILE A 187 20.04 -13.86 -0.45
C ILE A 187 20.71 -15.21 -0.76
N SER A 188 21.92 -15.21 -1.31
CA SER A 188 22.63 -16.46 -1.62
C SER A 188 22.91 -17.29 -0.35
N GLU A 189 23.32 -16.65 0.73
CA GLU A 189 23.56 -17.33 2.02
C GLU A 189 22.25 -17.89 2.61
N LEU A 190 21.17 -17.12 2.52
CA LEU A 190 19.85 -17.56 2.97
C LEU A 190 19.35 -18.77 2.17
N CYS A 191 19.57 -18.78 0.84
CA CYS A 191 19.23 -19.94 0.02
C CYS A 191 20.10 -21.15 0.34
N ASN A 192 21.41 -20.96 0.59
CA ASN A 192 22.32 -22.02 0.96
C ASN A 192 21.97 -22.63 2.33
N SER A 193 21.30 -21.87 3.20
CA SER A 193 20.77 -22.40 4.48
C SER A 193 19.46 -23.17 4.35
N GLY A 194 18.97 -23.44 3.14
CA GLY A 194 17.77 -24.21 2.86
C GLY A 194 16.48 -23.39 2.76
N LEU A 195 16.55 -22.06 2.83
CA LEU A 195 15.38 -21.19 2.62
C LEU A 195 15.13 -20.96 1.12
N HIS A 196 13.86 -21.03 0.73
CA HIS A 196 13.45 -20.63 -0.61
C HIS A 196 13.14 -19.12 -0.64
N TYR A 197 13.87 -18.36 -1.44
CA TYR A 197 13.65 -16.91 -1.56
C TYR A 197 12.55 -16.60 -2.57
N ILE A 198 11.55 -15.79 -2.15
CA ILE A 198 10.48 -15.28 -3.01
C ILE A 198 10.66 -13.77 -3.19
N GLU A 199 10.84 -13.35 -4.44
CA GLU A 199 11.08 -11.94 -4.78
C GLU A 199 9.79 -11.11 -4.70
N ILE A 200 9.77 -10.09 -3.80
CA ILE A 200 8.63 -9.17 -3.64
C ILE A 200 8.61 -8.07 -4.71
N LYS A 201 9.74 -7.81 -5.38
CA LYS A 201 9.84 -6.81 -6.45
C LYS A 201 9.47 -7.43 -7.79
N THR A 202 8.18 -7.60 -8.03
CA THR A 202 7.63 -8.19 -9.24
C THR A 202 6.21 -7.72 -9.49
N ILE A 203 5.79 -7.71 -10.75
CA ILE A 203 4.37 -7.57 -11.14
C ILE A 203 3.74 -8.93 -11.48
N ASN A 204 4.55 -9.99 -11.58
CA ASN A 204 4.06 -11.34 -11.85
C ASN A 204 3.47 -11.97 -10.58
N TYR A 205 2.28 -11.47 -10.19
CA TYR A 205 1.59 -11.93 -8.97
C TYR A 205 1.24 -13.42 -9.00
N LYS A 206 0.97 -13.99 -10.18
CA LYS A 206 0.65 -15.42 -10.30
C LYS A 206 1.83 -16.28 -9.90
N HIS A 207 3.00 -15.99 -10.48
CA HIS A 207 4.22 -16.71 -10.12
C HIS A 207 4.58 -16.54 -8.65
N PHE A 208 4.42 -15.33 -8.10
CA PHE A 208 4.65 -15.07 -6.67
C PHE A 208 3.74 -15.93 -5.79
N ILE A 209 2.43 -15.96 -6.09
CA ILE A 209 1.45 -16.74 -5.34
C ILE A 209 1.69 -18.24 -5.48
N ASP A 210 2.08 -18.71 -6.66
CA ASP A 210 2.43 -20.13 -6.87
C ASP A 210 3.61 -20.55 -5.97
N GLN A 211 4.60 -19.71 -5.79
CA GLN A 211 5.69 -19.98 -4.85
C GLN A 211 5.20 -19.97 -3.39
N LEU A 212 4.30 -19.06 -3.02
CA LEU A 212 3.66 -19.06 -1.70
C LEU A 212 2.92 -20.38 -1.45
N ILE A 213 2.05 -20.78 -2.36
CA ILE A 213 1.22 -22.00 -2.24
C ILE A 213 2.11 -23.23 -2.07
N ARG A 214 3.25 -23.27 -2.74
CA ARG A 214 4.23 -24.37 -2.63
C ARG A 214 5.05 -24.37 -1.33
N SER A 215 4.88 -23.38 -0.45
CA SER A 215 5.61 -23.25 0.81
C SER A 215 4.78 -23.78 1.97
N ASP A 216 5.40 -24.55 2.88
CA ASP A 216 4.74 -25.00 4.12
C ASP A 216 4.60 -23.85 5.11
N MET A 217 5.61 -22.96 5.16
CA MET A 217 5.59 -21.74 5.97
C MET A 217 6.35 -20.60 5.29
N VAL A 218 6.08 -19.38 5.70
CA VAL A 218 6.73 -18.18 5.18
C VAL A 218 7.27 -17.31 6.30
N ILE A 219 8.55 -16.93 6.19
CA ILE A 219 9.15 -15.88 7.01
C ILE A 219 9.17 -14.60 6.20
N SER A 220 8.63 -13.48 6.72
CA SER A 220 8.61 -12.25 5.94
C SER A 220 8.90 -10.99 6.74
N SER A 221 9.75 -10.12 6.19
CA SER A 221 9.92 -8.74 6.65
C SER A 221 9.06 -7.74 5.86
N ALA A 222 8.27 -8.21 4.88
CA ALA A 222 7.34 -7.42 4.09
C ALA A 222 5.90 -7.70 4.53
N LEU A 223 5.14 -6.66 4.89
CA LEU A 223 3.76 -6.82 5.35
C LEU A 223 2.88 -7.57 4.34
N HIS A 224 2.96 -7.25 3.05
CA HIS A 224 2.16 -7.95 2.04
C HIS A 224 2.63 -9.39 1.77
N GLY A 225 3.88 -9.72 2.12
CA GLY A 225 4.32 -11.12 2.15
C GLY A 225 3.56 -11.93 3.21
N ILE A 226 3.33 -11.34 4.39
CA ILE A 226 2.53 -11.94 5.46
C ILE A 226 1.06 -12.00 5.06
N ILE A 227 0.46 -10.86 4.68
CA ILE A 227 -0.97 -10.79 4.34
C ILE A 227 -1.34 -11.81 3.24
N LEU A 228 -0.52 -11.91 2.20
CA LEU A 228 -0.75 -12.88 1.13
C LEU A 228 -0.62 -14.32 1.63
N ALA A 229 0.44 -14.66 2.35
CA ALA A 229 0.61 -16.01 2.86
C ALA A 229 -0.57 -16.42 3.77
N GLU A 230 -0.96 -15.57 4.71
CA GLU A 230 -2.11 -15.80 5.60
C GLU A 230 -3.43 -15.92 4.83
N SER A 231 -3.64 -15.12 3.78
CA SER A 231 -4.85 -15.20 2.95
C SER A 231 -5.00 -16.54 2.23
N TYR A 232 -3.89 -17.21 1.96
CA TYR A 232 -3.86 -18.58 1.40
C TYR A 232 -3.74 -19.67 2.47
N GLY A 233 -3.87 -19.34 3.76
CA GLY A 233 -3.81 -20.31 4.86
C GLY A 233 -2.39 -20.83 5.15
N ILE A 234 -1.35 -20.11 4.73
CA ILE A 234 0.05 -20.51 4.93
C ILE A 234 0.56 -19.86 6.21
N PRO A 235 1.09 -20.64 7.17
CA PRO A 235 1.67 -20.12 8.41
C PRO A 235 2.77 -19.09 8.14
N THR A 236 2.79 -18.00 8.92
CA THR A 236 3.76 -16.93 8.75
C THR A 236 4.53 -16.60 10.02
N ILE A 237 5.77 -16.17 9.85
CA ILE A 237 6.60 -15.58 10.89
C ILE A 237 7.01 -14.17 10.44
N TYR A 238 6.73 -13.18 11.28
CA TYR A 238 7.24 -11.82 11.04
C TYR A 238 8.74 -11.74 11.36
N LEU A 239 9.53 -11.41 10.34
CA LEU A 239 10.94 -11.10 10.48
C LEU A 239 11.10 -9.59 10.70
N LYS A 240 11.38 -9.21 11.95
CA LYS A 240 11.63 -7.81 12.27
C LYS A 240 12.97 -7.36 11.69
N ASP A 241 12.92 -6.37 10.79
CA ASP A 241 14.11 -5.71 10.26
C ASP A 241 14.35 -4.41 11.04
N ASN A 242 15.32 -4.42 11.94
CA ASN A 242 15.60 -3.30 12.84
C ASN A 242 16.06 -2.02 12.12
N LYS A 243 16.52 -2.13 10.87
CA LYS A 243 16.90 -0.98 10.04
C LYS A 243 15.72 -0.31 9.35
N ILE A 244 14.57 -0.96 9.34
CA ILE A 244 13.36 -0.47 8.70
C ILE A 244 12.31 -0.21 9.78
N ASN A 245 12.10 1.05 10.14
CA ASN A 245 11.06 1.42 11.12
C ASN A 245 9.67 1.29 10.50
N GLN A 246 9.07 0.10 10.64
CA GLN A 246 7.75 -0.24 10.10
C GLN A 246 6.81 -0.85 11.15
N ASP A 247 7.19 -0.83 12.42
CA ASP A 247 6.44 -1.44 13.52
C ASP A 247 4.97 -0.99 13.54
N PHE A 248 4.70 0.29 13.19
CA PHE A 248 3.32 0.80 13.16
C PHE A 248 2.42 -0.02 12.23
N LYS A 249 2.84 -0.28 11.00
CA LYS A 249 2.00 -0.96 10.01
C LYS A 249 1.73 -2.43 10.34
N PHE A 250 2.72 -3.13 10.94
CA PHE A 250 2.54 -4.50 11.40
C PHE A 250 1.61 -4.54 12.61
N ASN A 251 1.85 -3.70 13.60
CA ASN A 251 0.98 -3.56 14.76
C ASN A 251 -0.43 -3.04 14.44
N ASP A 252 -0.66 -2.46 13.27
CA ASP A 252 -1.95 -2.02 12.78
C ASP A 252 -2.70 -3.15 12.08
N TYR A 253 -1.97 -4.12 11.52
CA TYR A 253 -2.54 -5.29 10.87
C TYR A 253 -2.94 -6.37 11.88
N TYR A 254 -2.09 -6.62 12.90
CA TYR A 254 -2.35 -7.53 14.02
C TYR A 254 -3.01 -6.77 15.18
#